data_f1d543c9a708d0f8aefe39176c799a8c
#
_entry.id   f1d543c9a708d0f8aefe39176c799a8c
#
_cell.length_a   1.000
_cell.length_b   1.000
_cell.length_c   1.000
_cell.angle_alpha   90.00
_cell.angle_beta   90.00
_cell.angle_gamma   90.00
#
_symmetry.space_group_name_H-M   'P 1'
#
loop_
_entity.id
_entity.type
_entity.pdbx_description
1 polymer ?
#
loop_
_entity_poly.entity_id
_entity_poly.type
_entity_poly.pdbx_seq_one_letter_code
_entity_poly.pdbx_strand_id
1 'polypeptide(L)'
;MSSSELEEFQQVILNPDHQKILHQQIEEHWDGLADNSLLELPQAKMNKVFNAIVAHPQPVAKRGKFWASIAIAAAVVVAVFGVGLFYYDLNLKPQPTEHLANKNEITPGIQAATLTLANGKKIRLDDTANGLLAKEAGVMITKSANGQLIYEIKDADGDTSKINTLSTAKGETYQLRLPDGSLVWLNAASSLTYPVNLNERGKRSVKLDGEGYFEITKDKAHPFVVESKRQQIEVLGTHFNVSSYSDEPVVRTSLLEGSIQINGKTVLKPGEQSSVDPTGNIAVKEVNVNKSVAWKNGKFAFEDENIEGVMRKLARWYNVEIIYQGDFYQRTFTGTISRHDDISRILDKIAYTQAVRFKIDGRRIYVSRNEIITN
;
A
#
# COMPACT_ATOMS: atom_id res chain seq x y z
N MET A 1 -13.94 -39.30 10.10
CA MET A 1 -14.56 -38.44 11.11
C MET A 1 -16.07 -38.60 11.01
N SER A 2 -16.75 -38.98 12.09
CA SER A 2 -18.20 -39.01 12.15
C SER A 2 -18.76 -37.59 12.31
N SER A 3 -20.08 -37.40 12.08
CA SER A 3 -20.70 -36.08 12.24
C SER A 3 -20.57 -35.52 13.67
N SER A 4 -20.56 -36.44 14.69
CA SER A 4 -20.34 -36.05 16.08
C SER A 4 -18.90 -35.61 16.38
N GLU A 5 -17.90 -36.23 15.76
CA GLU A 5 -16.48 -35.84 15.89
C GLU A 5 -16.20 -34.49 15.18
N LEU A 6 -16.97 -34.16 14.12
CA LEU A 6 -16.86 -32.88 13.44
C LEU A 6 -17.46 -31.72 14.27
N GLU A 7 -18.58 -31.96 14.94
CA GLU A 7 -19.18 -30.98 15.86
C GLU A 7 -18.31 -30.70 17.08
N GLU A 8 -17.72 -31.76 17.66
CA GLU A 8 -16.81 -31.63 18.80
C GLU A 8 -15.53 -30.90 18.41
N PHE A 9 -14.97 -31.16 17.23
CA PHE A 9 -13.82 -30.47 16.68
C PHE A 9 -14.11 -28.98 16.40
N GLN A 10 -15.32 -28.64 15.89
CA GLN A 10 -15.75 -27.26 15.69
C GLN A 10 -15.90 -26.50 17.02
N GLN A 11 -16.43 -27.14 18.06
CA GLN A 11 -16.54 -26.52 19.39
C GLN A 11 -15.17 -26.23 20.02
N VAL A 12 -14.19 -27.10 19.81
CA VAL A 12 -12.80 -26.91 20.31
C VAL A 12 -12.12 -25.73 19.60
N ILE A 13 -12.31 -25.57 18.27
CA ILE A 13 -11.72 -24.46 17.50
C ILE A 13 -12.39 -23.12 17.81
N LEU A 14 -13.68 -23.09 18.10
CA LEU A 14 -14.43 -21.87 18.37
C LEU A 14 -14.29 -21.37 19.82
N ASN A 15 -13.69 -22.16 20.72
CA ASN A 15 -13.47 -21.75 22.09
C ASN A 15 -12.28 -20.76 22.20
N PRO A 16 -12.50 -19.53 22.70
CA PRO A 16 -11.45 -18.49 22.76
C PRO A 16 -10.21 -18.89 23.57
N ASP A 17 -10.36 -19.73 24.60
CA ASP A 17 -9.25 -20.19 25.43
C ASP A 17 -8.37 -21.21 24.69
N HIS A 18 -8.96 -22.04 23.84
CA HIS A 18 -8.23 -22.99 23.01
C HIS A 18 -7.56 -22.34 21.80
N GLN A 19 -8.12 -21.26 21.26
CA GLN A 19 -7.49 -20.51 20.15
C GLN A 19 -6.13 -19.93 20.56
N LYS A 20 -5.99 -19.50 21.80
CA LYS A 20 -4.73 -18.95 22.32
C LYS A 20 -3.63 -20.01 22.41
N ILE A 21 -3.99 -21.22 22.85
CA ILE A 21 -3.08 -22.37 22.94
C ILE A 21 -2.70 -22.86 21.54
N LEU A 22 -3.66 -22.87 20.60
CA LEU A 22 -3.43 -23.29 19.22
C LEU A 22 -2.49 -22.32 18.49
N HIS A 23 -2.65 -21.00 18.69
CA HIS A 23 -1.77 -19.98 18.12
C HIS A 23 -0.34 -20.13 18.64
N GLN A 24 -0.17 -20.34 19.94
CA GLN A 24 1.14 -20.54 20.55
C GLN A 24 1.84 -21.80 20.03
N GLN A 25 1.11 -22.91 19.88
CA GLN A 25 1.67 -24.15 19.33
C GLN A 25 1.99 -24.08 17.84
N ILE A 26 1.22 -23.29 17.05
CA ILE A 26 1.51 -23.05 15.63
C ILE A 26 2.77 -22.18 15.50
N GLU A 27 2.93 -21.13 16.30
CA GLU A 27 4.14 -20.29 16.29
C GLU A 27 5.39 -21.09 16.70
N GLU A 28 5.32 -21.89 17.78
CA GLU A 28 6.46 -22.73 18.22
C GLU A 28 6.86 -23.79 17.19
N HIS A 29 5.92 -24.32 16.39
CA HIS A 29 6.23 -25.30 15.33
C HIS A 29 6.65 -24.66 14.02
N TRP A 30 6.23 -23.40 13.75
CA TRP A 30 6.57 -22.69 12.52
C TRP A 30 8.04 -22.25 12.48
N ASP A 31 8.58 -21.87 13.64
CA ASP A 31 10.00 -21.52 13.77
C ASP A 31 10.94 -22.76 13.66
N GLY A 32 10.40 -23.95 13.91
CA GLY A 32 11.13 -25.22 13.72
C GLY A 32 11.17 -25.74 12.27
N LEU A 33 10.36 -25.19 11.35
CA LEU A 33 10.28 -25.62 9.94
C LEU A 33 11.18 -24.81 8.99
N ALA A 34 11.97 -23.88 9.52
CA ALA A 34 12.88 -23.06 8.72
C ALA A 34 14.19 -23.78 8.32
N ASP A 35 14.35 -25.07 8.64
CA ASP A 35 15.49 -25.85 8.20
C ASP A 35 15.10 -26.77 7.04
N ASN A 36 15.67 -26.48 5.88
CA ASN A 36 15.46 -27.14 4.59
C ASN A 36 16.02 -28.58 4.58
N SER A 37 15.30 -29.54 5.16
CA SER A 37 15.48 -30.94 4.85
C SER A 37 14.15 -31.55 4.41
N LEU A 38 14.03 -31.77 3.12
CA LEU A 38 12.96 -32.55 2.50
C LEU A 38 12.84 -33.90 3.23
N LEU A 39 11.78 -34.07 4.00
CA LEU A 39 11.39 -35.36 4.55
C LEU A 39 10.95 -36.26 3.40
N GLU A 40 11.87 -37.03 2.84
CA GLU A 40 11.57 -38.22 2.03
C GLU A 40 10.84 -39.23 2.93
N LEU A 41 9.54 -39.35 2.78
CA LEU A 41 8.79 -40.43 3.41
C LEU A 41 9.29 -41.77 2.84
N PRO A 42 9.70 -42.75 3.70
CA PRO A 42 10.15 -44.04 3.20
C PRO A 42 9.08 -44.70 2.34
N GLN A 43 9.41 -45.10 1.11
CA GLN A 43 8.48 -45.72 0.14
C GLN A 43 7.74 -46.93 0.71
N ALA A 44 8.32 -47.63 1.68
CA ALA A 44 7.70 -48.75 2.39
C ALA A 44 6.42 -48.35 3.18
N LYS A 45 6.32 -47.10 3.66
CA LYS A 45 5.10 -46.60 4.36
C LYS A 45 4.02 -46.21 3.36
N MET A 46 4.38 -45.63 2.21
CA MET A 46 3.43 -45.28 1.14
C MET A 46 2.79 -46.54 0.53
N ASN A 47 3.56 -47.58 0.27
CA ASN A 47 3.01 -48.83 -0.26
C ASN A 47 2.09 -49.56 0.73
N LYS A 48 2.29 -49.41 2.03
CA LYS A 48 1.36 -49.96 3.05
C LYS A 48 -0.01 -49.22 3.06
N VAL A 49 0.01 -47.91 2.92
CA VAL A 49 -1.22 -47.11 2.85
C VAL A 49 -1.95 -47.36 1.55
N PHE A 50 -1.22 -47.45 0.42
CA PHE A 50 -1.80 -47.71 -0.89
C PHE A 50 -2.46 -49.09 -0.96
N ASN A 51 -1.79 -50.14 -0.45
CA ASN A 51 -2.34 -51.50 -0.40
C ASN A 51 -3.54 -51.66 0.56
N ALA A 52 -3.60 -50.86 1.62
CA ALA A 52 -4.74 -50.82 2.53
C ALA A 52 -6.00 -50.18 1.89
N ILE A 53 -5.82 -49.24 0.97
CA ILE A 53 -6.91 -48.56 0.22
C ILE A 53 -7.43 -49.48 -0.91
N VAL A 54 -6.55 -50.25 -1.56
CA VAL A 54 -6.91 -51.08 -2.73
C VAL A 54 -7.48 -52.45 -2.34
N ALA A 55 -7.26 -52.94 -1.12
CA ALA A 55 -7.60 -54.31 -0.67
C ALA A 55 -9.03 -54.47 -0.08
N HIS A 56 -9.96 -53.55 -0.29
CA HIS A 56 -11.34 -53.75 0.18
C HIS A 56 -12.18 -54.40 -0.94
N PRO A 57 -12.59 -55.68 -0.78
CA PRO A 57 -13.51 -56.34 -1.72
C PRO A 57 -14.90 -55.71 -1.61
N GLN A 58 -15.42 -55.24 -2.71
CA GLN A 58 -16.79 -54.69 -2.82
C GLN A 58 -17.83 -55.81 -2.62
N PRO A 59 -18.83 -55.65 -1.72
CA PRO A 59 -19.94 -56.60 -1.65
C PRO A 59 -20.88 -56.37 -2.84
N VAL A 60 -21.17 -57.42 -3.59
CA VAL A 60 -22.11 -57.43 -4.69
C VAL A 60 -23.54 -57.39 -4.10
N ALA A 61 -24.17 -56.21 -4.14
CA ALA A 61 -25.56 -56.03 -3.69
C ALA A 61 -26.57 -56.41 -4.76
N LYS A 62 -27.54 -57.26 -4.39
CA LYS A 62 -28.69 -57.66 -5.23
C LYS A 62 -29.56 -56.44 -5.53
N ARG A 63 -29.82 -56.15 -6.82
CA ARG A 63 -30.69 -55.08 -7.30
C ARG A 63 -32.14 -55.29 -6.86
N GLY A 64 -32.63 -54.57 -5.90
CA GLY A 64 -34.04 -54.41 -5.58
C GLY A 64 -34.64 -53.18 -6.28
N LYS A 65 -35.94 -53.23 -6.63
CA LYS A 65 -36.70 -52.19 -7.36
C LYS A 65 -36.77 -50.79 -6.69
N PHE A 66 -36.14 -50.60 -5.53
CA PHE A 66 -36.13 -49.34 -4.78
C PHE A 66 -35.17 -48.27 -5.36
N TRP A 67 -34.25 -48.67 -6.23
CA TRP A 67 -33.21 -47.73 -6.76
C TRP A 67 -33.77 -46.75 -7.81
N ALA A 68 -34.87 -47.09 -8.48
CA ALA A 68 -35.46 -46.17 -9.48
C ALA A 68 -36.06 -44.91 -8.82
N SER A 69 -36.65 -45.03 -7.65
CA SER A 69 -37.25 -43.89 -6.91
C SER A 69 -36.16 -42.96 -6.31
N ILE A 70 -35.03 -43.53 -5.86
CA ILE A 70 -33.90 -42.77 -5.36
C ILE A 70 -33.18 -42.02 -6.50
N ALA A 71 -33.07 -42.64 -7.67
CA ALA A 71 -32.44 -41.98 -8.84
C ALA A 71 -33.28 -40.79 -9.33
N ILE A 72 -34.60 -40.86 -9.28
CA ILE A 72 -35.48 -39.75 -9.65
C ILE A 72 -35.37 -38.59 -8.62
N ALA A 73 -35.37 -38.93 -7.32
CA ALA A 73 -35.18 -37.91 -6.27
C ALA A 73 -33.82 -37.21 -6.37
N ALA A 74 -32.73 -37.97 -6.63
CA ALA A 74 -31.41 -37.43 -6.84
C ALA A 74 -31.33 -36.52 -8.08
N ALA A 75 -31.99 -36.91 -9.18
CA ALA A 75 -32.03 -36.10 -10.40
C ALA A 75 -32.79 -34.76 -10.19
N VAL A 76 -33.86 -34.76 -9.40
CA VAL A 76 -34.61 -33.54 -9.06
C VAL A 76 -33.78 -32.63 -8.17
N VAL A 77 -33.05 -33.16 -7.17
CA VAL A 77 -32.14 -32.37 -6.32
C VAL A 77 -31.01 -31.78 -7.15
N VAL A 78 -30.39 -32.54 -8.06
CA VAL A 78 -29.33 -32.04 -8.95
C VAL A 78 -29.88 -30.97 -9.91
N ALA A 79 -31.11 -31.14 -10.44
CA ALA A 79 -31.76 -30.15 -11.29
C ALA A 79 -32.08 -28.86 -10.53
N VAL A 80 -32.62 -28.93 -9.29
CA VAL A 80 -32.90 -27.76 -8.46
C VAL A 80 -31.64 -27.06 -8.04
N PHE A 81 -30.59 -27.82 -7.65
CA PHE A 81 -29.29 -27.25 -7.32
C PHE A 81 -28.60 -26.66 -8.56
N GLY A 82 -28.68 -27.32 -9.71
CA GLY A 82 -28.15 -26.84 -10.98
C GLY A 82 -28.85 -25.56 -11.46
N VAL A 83 -30.16 -25.50 -11.37
CA VAL A 83 -30.94 -24.29 -11.67
C VAL A 83 -30.66 -23.20 -10.63
N GLY A 84 -30.54 -23.54 -9.36
CA GLY A 84 -30.18 -22.59 -8.29
C GLY A 84 -28.80 -22.01 -8.48
N LEU A 85 -27.79 -22.84 -8.81
CA LEU A 85 -26.42 -22.39 -9.13
C LEU A 85 -26.36 -21.58 -10.42
N PHE A 86 -27.14 -21.98 -11.43
CA PHE A 86 -27.23 -21.24 -12.69
C PHE A 86 -27.91 -19.86 -12.49
N TYR A 87 -28.94 -19.79 -11.68
CA TYR A 87 -29.59 -18.51 -11.30
C TYR A 87 -28.70 -17.66 -10.40
N TYR A 88 -27.95 -18.31 -9.50
CA TYR A 88 -26.93 -17.63 -8.67
C TYR A 88 -25.81 -17.05 -9.55
N ASP A 89 -25.33 -17.80 -10.53
CA ASP A 89 -24.27 -17.39 -11.45
C ASP A 89 -24.74 -16.26 -12.39
N LEU A 90 -26.01 -16.24 -12.80
CA LEU A 90 -26.59 -15.21 -13.67
C LEU A 90 -26.92 -13.90 -12.93
N ASN A 91 -27.38 -13.97 -11.66
CA ASN A 91 -27.94 -12.80 -10.98
C ASN A 91 -27.07 -12.23 -9.86
N LEU A 92 -26.06 -12.97 -9.37
CA LEU A 92 -25.25 -12.56 -8.22
C LEU A 92 -23.77 -12.39 -8.53
N LYS A 93 -23.30 -12.74 -9.73
CA LYS A 93 -21.95 -12.32 -10.12
C LYS A 93 -21.94 -10.81 -10.32
N PRO A 94 -21.03 -10.08 -9.63
CA PRO A 94 -20.79 -8.69 -9.98
C PRO A 94 -20.45 -8.68 -11.48
N GLN A 95 -21.15 -7.84 -12.24
CA GLN A 95 -20.86 -7.67 -13.67
C GLN A 95 -19.36 -7.35 -13.78
N PRO A 96 -18.59 -8.16 -14.51
CA PRO A 96 -17.19 -7.81 -14.77
C PRO A 96 -17.15 -6.41 -15.33
N THR A 97 -16.27 -5.56 -14.81
CA THR A 97 -15.94 -4.30 -15.48
C THR A 97 -15.68 -4.62 -16.93
N GLU A 98 -16.43 -3.99 -17.88
CA GLU A 98 -16.16 -4.15 -19.30
C GLU A 98 -14.72 -3.70 -19.57
N HIS A 99 -13.80 -4.63 -19.56
CA HIS A 99 -12.44 -4.45 -20.04
C HIS A 99 -12.54 -4.39 -21.56
N LEU A 100 -12.76 -3.19 -22.11
CA LEU A 100 -12.44 -2.94 -23.49
C LEU A 100 -10.92 -3.20 -23.62
N ALA A 101 -10.60 -4.34 -24.21
CA ALA A 101 -9.24 -4.80 -24.42
C ALA A 101 -8.49 -3.86 -25.38
N ASN A 102 -8.05 -2.72 -24.86
CA ASN A 102 -6.96 -1.97 -25.46
C ASN A 102 -5.73 -2.21 -24.57
N LYS A 103 -4.74 -2.84 -25.14
CA LYS A 103 -3.49 -3.37 -24.60
C LYS A 103 -2.51 -2.27 -24.12
N ASN A 104 -3.00 -1.26 -23.42
CA ASN A 104 -2.16 -0.34 -22.66
C ASN A 104 -2.27 -0.77 -21.19
N GLU A 105 -1.49 -1.78 -20.83
CA GLU A 105 -1.36 -2.23 -19.45
C GLU A 105 -0.95 -1.03 -18.57
N ILE A 106 -1.84 -0.63 -17.66
CA ILE A 106 -1.53 0.38 -16.64
C ILE A 106 -0.74 -0.33 -15.55
N THR A 107 0.58 -0.28 -15.66
CA THR A 107 1.48 -0.89 -14.69
C THR A 107 1.55 -0.09 -13.39
N PRO A 108 1.85 -0.74 -12.25
CA PRO A 108 2.20 -0.07 -11.02
C PRO A 108 3.37 0.90 -11.19
N GLY A 109 3.47 1.87 -10.30
CA GLY A 109 4.58 2.81 -10.26
C GLY A 109 5.92 2.13 -9.96
N ILE A 110 7.00 2.86 -10.22
CA ILE A 110 8.39 2.41 -10.14
C ILE A 110 9.22 3.28 -9.19
N GLN A 111 10.42 2.82 -8.86
CA GLN A 111 11.41 3.64 -8.16
C GLN A 111 12.18 4.49 -9.16
N ALA A 112 11.80 5.76 -9.30
CA ALA A 112 12.41 6.71 -10.21
C ALA A 112 12.26 8.15 -9.69
N ALA A 113 13.14 9.06 -10.13
CA ALA A 113 13.07 10.49 -9.84
C ALA A 113 13.90 11.30 -10.83
N THR A 114 13.70 12.61 -10.84
CA THR A 114 14.54 13.58 -11.53
C THR A 114 15.21 14.50 -10.51
N LEU A 115 16.53 14.52 -10.50
CA LEU A 115 17.32 15.49 -9.76
C LEU A 115 17.57 16.71 -10.64
N THR A 116 17.12 17.88 -10.20
CA THR A 116 17.45 19.17 -10.81
C THR A 116 18.50 19.87 -9.96
N LEU A 117 19.66 20.09 -10.51
CA LEU A 117 20.78 20.78 -9.87
C LEU A 117 20.56 22.30 -9.87
N ALA A 118 21.33 23.03 -9.04
CA ALA A 118 21.25 24.49 -8.94
C ALA A 118 21.51 25.22 -10.26
N ASN A 119 22.31 24.62 -11.16
CA ASN A 119 22.56 25.14 -12.50
C ASN A 119 21.44 24.82 -13.52
N GLY A 120 20.34 24.20 -13.07
CA GLY A 120 19.22 23.79 -13.91
C GLY A 120 19.40 22.48 -14.66
N LYS A 121 20.56 21.81 -14.57
CA LYS A 121 20.78 20.50 -15.19
C LYS A 121 19.88 19.45 -14.53
N LYS A 122 19.15 18.70 -15.36
CA LYS A 122 18.29 17.59 -14.92
C LYS A 122 18.98 16.26 -15.13
N ILE A 123 18.94 15.41 -14.13
CA ILE A 123 19.49 14.06 -14.13
C ILE A 123 18.37 13.10 -13.79
N ARG A 124 18.06 12.17 -14.69
CA ARG A 124 17.09 11.10 -14.47
C ARG A 124 17.77 9.97 -13.68
N LEU A 125 17.11 9.41 -12.67
CA LEU A 125 17.74 8.52 -11.68
C LEU A 125 17.37 7.03 -11.84
N ASP A 126 16.38 6.69 -12.64
CA ASP A 126 15.98 5.31 -12.95
C ASP A 126 17.02 4.59 -13.83
N ASP A 127 17.43 5.21 -14.91
CA ASP A 127 18.29 4.64 -15.96
C ASP A 127 19.78 4.96 -15.78
N THR A 128 20.14 5.80 -14.80
CA THR A 128 21.52 6.19 -14.57
C THR A 128 22.29 5.07 -13.91
N ALA A 129 23.49 4.78 -14.42
CA ALA A 129 24.44 3.87 -13.77
C ALA A 129 24.73 4.31 -12.33
N ASN A 130 25.02 3.34 -11.46
CA ASN A 130 25.53 3.64 -10.13
C ASN A 130 26.88 4.36 -10.19
N GLY A 131 27.18 5.16 -9.19
CA GLY A 131 28.43 5.91 -9.09
C GLY A 131 28.23 7.43 -9.14
N LEU A 132 29.26 8.16 -9.56
CA LEU A 132 29.26 9.61 -9.58
C LEU A 132 28.31 10.17 -10.65
N LEU A 133 27.33 10.96 -10.21
CA LEU A 133 26.33 11.63 -11.06
C LEU A 133 26.73 13.07 -11.38
N ALA A 134 27.24 13.78 -10.37
CA ALA A 134 27.62 15.19 -10.49
C ALA A 134 28.64 15.59 -9.43
N LYS A 135 29.43 16.62 -9.75
CA LYS A 135 30.23 17.43 -8.81
C LYS A 135 29.74 18.86 -8.91
N GLU A 136 29.28 19.43 -7.84
CA GLU A 136 28.76 20.80 -7.82
C GLU A 136 29.05 21.45 -6.46
N ALA A 137 29.59 22.65 -6.48
CA ALA A 137 29.85 23.45 -5.27
C ALA A 137 30.61 22.71 -4.15
N GLY A 138 31.62 21.92 -4.50
CA GLY A 138 32.38 21.14 -3.52
C GLY A 138 31.67 19.87 -3.02
N VAL A 139 30.50 19.53 -3.57
CA VAL A 139 29.74 18.33 -3.22
C VAL A 139 29.77 17.31 -4.34
N MET A 140 30.04 16.06 -4.00
CA MET A 140 29.87 14.92 -4.88
C MET A 140 28.49 14.30 -4.67
N ILE A 141 27.76 14.13 -5.77
CA ILE A 141 26.45 13.48 -5.78
C ILE A 141 26.62 12.11 -6.43
N THR A 142 26.39 11.05 -5.68
CA THR A 142 26.54 9.67 -6.13
C THR A 142 25.24 8.90 -6.00
N LYS A 143 25.04 7.90 -6.88
CA LYS A 143 23.97 6.90 -6.79
C LYS A 143 24.60 5.59 -6.30
N SER A 144 24.15 5.11 -5.16
CA SER A 144 24.60 3.83 -4.59
C SER A 144 24.01 2.62 -5.33
N ALA A 145 24.54 1.42 -5.08
CA ALA A 145 24.08 0.17 -5.69
C ALA A 145 22.60 -0.14 -5.42
N ASN A 146 22.06 0.29 -4.27
CA ASN A 146 20.65 0.20 -3.93
C ASN A 146 19.78 1.35 -4.48
N GLY A 147 20.34 2.17 -5.38
CA GLY A 147 19.65 3.28 -6.05
C GLY A 147 19.49 4.54 -5.21
N GLN A 148 20.05 4.61 -4.01
CA GLN A 148 19.94 5.78 -3.12
C GLN A 148 20.88 6.90 -3.58
N LEU A 149 20.41 8.16 -3.58
CA LEU A 149 21.26 9.34 -3.73
C LEU A 149 22.04 9.61 -2.44
N ILE A 150 23.35 9.82 -2.59
CA ILE A 150 24.26 10.16 -1.49
C ILE A 150 24.98 11.45 -1.84
N TYR A 151 25.02 12.37 -0.88
CA TYR A 151 25.73 13.63 -0.95
C TYR A 151 26.99 13.57 -0.07
N GLU A 152 28.17 13.81 -0.67
CA GLU A 152 29.44 13.90 0.05
C GLU A 152 30.02 15.28 -0.15
N ILE A 153 30.18 16.04 0.95
CA ILE A 153 30.88 17.35 0.93
C ILE A 153 32.36 17.07 0.87
N LYS A 154 33.05 17.51 -0.20
CA LYS A 154 34.51 17.37 -0.40
C LYS A 154 35.26 18.64 -0.17
N ASP A 155 34.66 19.79 -0.42
CA ASP A 155 35.26 21.13 -0.25
C ASP A 155 34.34 22.02 0.57
N ALA A 156 34.85 22.53 1.70
CA ALA A 156 34.08 23.44 2.57
C ALA A 156 33.97 24.88 1.98
N ASP A 157 34.81 25.24 1.01
CA ASP A 157 34.86 26.58 0.40
C ASP A 157 33.95 26.73 -0.83
N GLY A 158 33.21 25.69 -1.20
CA GLY A 158 32.25 25.78 -2.30
C GLY A 158 31.03 26.66 -1.96
N ASP A 159 30.41 27.26 -2.99
CA ASP A 159 29.14 28.01 -2.85
C ASP A 159 28.02 27.07 -2.39
N THR A 160 27.87 26.96 -1.09
CA THR A 160 26.94 26.04 -0.40
C THR A 160 25.48 26.53 -0.41
N SER A 161 25.23 27.77 -0.88
CA SER A 161 23.89 28.36 -1.02
C SER A 161 23.07 27.73 -2.18
N LYS A 162 23.72 26.87 -2.99
CA LYS A 162 23.07 26.21 -4.13
C LYS A 162 21.96 25.27 -3.69
N ILE A 163 20.85 25.37 -4.42
CA ILE A 163 19.60 24.65 -4.12
C ILE A 163 19.38 23.58 -5.18
N ASN A 164 19.16 22.36 -4.74
CA ASN A 164 18.76 21.23 -5.57
C ASN A 164 17.29 20.88 -5.34
N THR A 165 16.67 20.28 -6.34
CA THR A 165 15.30 19.76 -6.24
C THR A 165 15.27 18.32 -6.73
N LEU A 166 14.81 17.41 -5.87
CA LEU A 166 14.48 16.04 -6.24
C LEU A 166 12.96 15.96 -6.47
N SER A 167 12.54 15.47 -7.63
CA SER A 167 11.12 15.36 -8.00
C SER A 167 10.77 13.97 -8.47
N THR A 168 9.65 13.44 -7.99
CA THR A 168 9.00 12.23 -8.47
C THR A 168 7.79 12.61 -9.32
N ALA A 169 7.65 12.02 -10.50
CA ALA A 169 6.45 12.15 -11.30
C ALA A 169 5.31 11.28 -10.75
N LYS A 170 4.12 11.36 -11.35
CA LYS A 170 3.08 10.36 -11.13
C LYS A 170 3.63 8.97 -11.49
N GLY A 171 3.37 7.97 -10.64
CA GLY A 171 3.89 6.62 -10.79
C GLY A 171 5.34 6.45 -10.32
N GLU A 172 5.92 7.41 -9.63
CA GLU A 172 7.30 7.31 -9.18
C GLU A 172 7.41 7.51 -7.66
N THR A 173 8.36 6.80 -7.05
CA THR A 173 8.80 7.02 -5.67
C THR A 173 10.31 7.00 -5.62
N TYR A 174 10.90 7.71 -4.66
CA TYR A 174 12.35 7.70 -4.52
C TYR A 174 12.79 7.91 -3.08
N GLN A 175 13.97 7.38 -2.75
CA GLN A 175 14.63 7.56 -1.45
C GLN A 175 15.89 8.41 -1.61
N LEU A 176 16.04 9.40 -0.74
CA LEU A 176 17.14 10.32 -0.69
C LEU A 176 17.81 10.28 0.69
N ARG A 177 19.14 10.25 0.72
CA ARG A 177 19.93 10.57 1.92
C ARG A 177 20.43 11.99 1.78
N LEU A 178 20.02 12.87 2.68
CA LEU A 178 20.45 14.26 2.76
C LEU A 178 21.89 14.38 3.28
N PRO A 179 22.56 15.54 3.08
CA PRO A 179 23.93 15.78 3.53
C PRO A 179 24.15 15.60 5.04
N ASP A 180 23.12 15.83 5.87
CA ASP A 180 23.15 15.65 7.33
C ASP A 180 22.91 14.18 7.77
N GLY A 181 22.79 13.26 6.81
CA GLY A 181 22.51 11.84 7.05
C GLY A 181 21.03 11.50 7.21
N SER A 182 20.14 12.49 7.25
CA SER A 182 18.68 12.27 7.29
C SER A 182 18.21 11.55 6.04
N LEU A 183 17.18 10.69 6.20
CA LEU A 183 16.58 9.95 5.11
C LEU A 183 15.20 10.51 4.79
N VAL A 184 14.92 10.67 3.50
CA VAL A 184 13.62 11.13 3.00
C VAL A 184 13.14 10.19 1.90
N TRP A 185 11.91 9.73 1.98
CA TRP A 185 11.19 9.05 0.90
C TRP A 185 10.18 10.01 0.31
N LEU A 186 10.14 10.13 -0.99
CA LEU A 186 9.13 10.89 -1.73
C LEU A 186 8.13 9.94 -2.36
N ASN A 187 6.84 10.18 -2.12
CA ASN A 187 5.75 9.48 -2.79
C ASN A 187 5.56 10.01 -4.21
N ALA A 188 4.63 9.43 -4.97
CA ALA A 188 4.34 9.85 -6.35
C ALA A 188 3.85 11.31 -6.42
N ALA A 189 4.25 12.01 -7.49
CA ALA A 189 3.92 13.41 -7.74
C ALA A 189 4.36 14.33 -6.59
N SER A 190 5.62 14.22 -6.14
CA SER A 190 6.17 14.99 -5.03
C SER A 190 7.51 15.61 -5.37
N SER A 191 7.90 16.66 -4.67
CA SER A 191 9.23 17.27 -4.80
C SER A 191 9.76 17.76 -3.46
N LEU A 192 11.07 17.60 -3.30
CA LEU A 192 11.85 18.13 -2.17
C LEU A 192 12.92 19.08 -2.70
N THR A 193 12.86 20.31 -2.23
CA THR A 193 13.87 21.35 -2.53
C THR A 193 14.72 21.56 -1.27
N TYR A 194 16.03 21.50 -1.41
CA TYR A 194 16.97 21.58 -0.30
C TYR A 194 18.30 22.20 -0.75
N PRO A 195 18.98 22.95 0.14
CA PRO A 195 20.32 23.46 -0.13
C PRO A 195 21.34 22.32 -0.11
N VAL A 196 22.41 22.48 -0.86
CA VAL A 196 23.52 21.52 -0.90
C VAL A 196 24.18 21.39 0.48
N ASN A 197 24.24 22.51 1.24
CA ASN A 197 24.62 22.52 2.65
C ASN A 197 23.42 22.90 3.52
N LEU A 198 22.92 21.93 4.31
CA LEU A 198 21.75 22.14 5.17
C LEU A 198 22.04 23.03 6.39
N ASN A 199 23.31 23.19 6.82
CA ASN A 199 23.65 23.80 8.10
C ASN A 199 23.98 25.31 8.04
N GLU A 200 23.80 25.98 6.90
CA GLU A 200 24.27 27.34 6.67
C GLU A 200 23.70 28.45 7.56
N ARG A 201 22.53 28.22 8.18
CA ARG A 201 21.81 29.29 8.90
C ARG A 201 21.37 28.89 10.31
N GLY A 202 22.08 27.95 10.93
CA GLY A 202 21.71 27.42 12.24
C GLY A 202 20.43 26.55 12.26
N LYS A 203 19.82 26.34 11.10
CA LYS A 203 18.67 25.41 10.90
C LYS A 203 18.88 24.64 9.60
N ARG A 204 18.46 23.37 9.60
CA ARG A 204 18.43 22.50 8.44
C ARG A 204 17.05 22.63 7.77
N SER A 205 16.95 23.39 6.68
CA SER A 205 15.65 23.70 6.08
C SER A 205 15.46 23.04 4.72
N VAL A 206 14.28 22.44 4.50
CA VAL A 206 13.86 21.86 3.23
C VAL A 206 12.43 22.27 2.92
N LYS A 207 12.06 22.29 1.62
CA LYS A 207 10.70 22.57 1.17
C LYS A 207 10.12 21.34 0.50
N LEU A 208 8.92 20.92 0.96
CA LEU A 208 8.16 19.79 0.42
C LEU A 208 6.93 20.27 -0.34
N ASP A 209 6.73 19.74 -1.54
CA ASP A 209 5.45 19.73 -2.24
C ASP A 209 5.06 18.27 -2.52
N GLY A 210 3.80 17.90 -2.25
CA GLY A 210 3.36 16.50 -2.30
C GLY A 210 3.52 15.76 -0.97
N GLU A 211 3.99 14.53 -0.99
CA GLU A 211 4.09 13.67 0.20
C GLU A 211 5.50 13.12 0.41
N GLY A 212 5.97 13.24 1.64
CA GLY A 212 7.27 12.72 2.07
C GLY A 212 7.23 12.11 3.46
N TYR A 213 7.99 11.01 3.62
CA TYR A 213 8.30 10.43 4.90
C TYR A 213 9.74 10.76 5.26
N PHE A 214 9.95 11.16 6.50
CA PHE A 214 11.21 11.69 7.00
C PHE A 214 11.72 10.88 8.20
N GLU A 215 12.99 10.50 8.17
CA GLU A 215 13.76 9.99 9.30
C GLU A 215 14.92 10.97 9.53
N ILE A 216 14.72 11.89 10.45
CA ILE A 216 15.65 13.00 10.67
C ILE A 216 16.69 12.63 11.71
N THR A 217 17.97 12.84 11.37
CA THR A 217 19.11 12.68 12.26
C THR A 217 19.00 13.61 13.47
N LYS A 218 19.22 13.07 14.67
CA LYS A 218 19.14 13.83 15.93
C LYS A 218 20.25 14.89 16.01
N ASP A 219 19.86 16.16 16.00
CA ASP A 219 20.72 17.30 16.22
C ASP A 219 19.92 18.43 16.87
N LYS A 220 20.14 18.63 18.18
CA LYS A 220 19.44 19.65 18.97
C LYS A 220 19.98 21.05 18.73
N ALA A 221 21.23 21.16 18.25
CA ALA A 221 21.87 22.46 17.98
C ALA A 221 21.34 23.08 16.68
N HIS A 222 20.99 22.24 15.71
CA HIS A 222 20.51 22.66 14.39
C HIS A 222 19.13 22.01 14.11
N PRO A 223 18.02 22.62 14.52
CA PRO A 223 16.67 22.12 14.25
C PRO A 223 16.45 21.88 12.75
N PHE A 224 15.70 20.80 12.43
CA PHE A 224 15.32 20.51 11.06
C PHE A 224 13.94 21.08 10.78
N VAL A 225 13.80 21.81 9.67
CA VAL A 225 12.57 22.52 9.31
C VAL A 225 12.08 21.99 7.96
N VAL A 226 10.83 21.52 7.91
CA VAL A 226 10.11 21.20 6.67
C VAL A 226 9.09 22.28 6.40
N GLU A 227 9.30 23.04 5.34
CA GLU A 227 8.32 23.99 4.83
C GLU A 227 7.39 23.28 3.84
N SER A 228 6.09 23.42 4.00
CA SER A 228 5.09 22.91 3.07
C SER A 228 3.95 23.92 2.91
N LYS A 229 3.01 23.66 2.01
CA LYS A 229 2.02 24.63 1.52
C LYS A 229 1.31 25.48 2.59
N ARG A 230 1.07 24.95 3.79
CA ARG A 230 0.28 25.64 4.85
C ARG A 230 0.88 25.52 6.24
N GLN A 231 2.07 24.95 6.32
CA GLN A 231 2.69 24.69 7.61
C GLN A 231 4.21 24.71 7.51
N GLN A 232 4.81 25.07 8.63
CA GLN A 232 6.21 24.89 8.93
C GLN A 232 6.33 23.87 10.06
N ILE A 233 7.10 22.82 9.85
CA ILE A 233 7.32 21.73 10.80
C ILE A 233 8.75 21.85 11.31
N GLU A 234 8.94 21.95 12.62
CA GLU A 234 10.26 21.96 13.24
C GLU A 234 10.47 20.72 14.11
N VAL A 235 11.61 20.04 13.94
CA VAL A 235 11.96 18.81 14.65
C VAL A 235 13.44 18.79 15.02
N LEU A 236 13.80 17.95 16.03
CA LEU A 236 15.19 17.79 16.50
C LEU A 236 15.78 16.40 16.24
N GLY A 237 14.97 15.47 15.67
CA GLY A 237 15.31 14.07 15.42
C GLY A 237 14.10 13.19 15.58
N THR A 238 13.38 12.93 14.48
CA THR A 238 11.97 12.56 14.49
C THR A 238 11.66 11.74 13.26
N HIS A 239 10.75 10.76 13.38
CA HIS A 239 10.19 10.00 12.27
C HIS A 239 8.73 10.42 12.02
N PHE A 240 8.43 10.92 10.82
CA PHE A 240 7.10 11.46 10.51
C PHE A 240 6.79 11.47 9.03
N ASN A 241 5.49 11.51 8.70
CA ASN A 241 4.98 11.66 7.35
C ASN A 241 4.27 13.00 7.17
N VAL A 242 4.49 13.64 6.05
CA VAL A 242 3.79 14.87 5.65
C VAL A 242 3.12 14.64 4.31
N SER A 243 1.81 14.86 4.22
CA SER A 243 1.04 14.85 2.97
C SER A 243 0.48 16.25 2.71
N SER A 244 1.06 16.94 1.72
CA SER A 244 0.82 18.35 1.39
C SER A 244 0.46 18.54 -0.09
N TYR A 245 -0.26 17.60 -0.68
CA TYR A 245 -0.70 17.69 -2.07
C TYR A 245 -1.67 18.87 -2.28
N SER A 246 -1.57 19.49 -3.44
CA SER A 246 -2.41 20.66 -3.77
C SER A 246 -3.87 20.29 -4.05
N ASP A 247 -4.12 19.05 -4.46
CA ASP A 247 -5.44 18.49 -4.74
C ASP A 247 -6.11 17.84 -3.50
N GLU A 248 -5.43 17.89 -2.32
CA GLU A 248 -6.01 17.45 -1.06
C GLU A 248 -6.59 18.62 -0.27
N PRO A 249 -7.74 18.41 0.42
CA PRO A 249 -8.42 19.50 1.14
C PRO A 249 -7.62 20.02 2.33
N VAL A 250 -6.80 19.19 2.96
CA VAL A 250 -5.99 19.52 4.13
C VAL A 250 -4.56 19.00 3.99
N VAL A 251 -3.62 19.68 4.65
CA VAL A 251 -2.26 19.15 4.83
C VAL A 251 -2.24 18.29 6.10
N ARG A 252 -1.73 17.06 6.00
CA ARG A 252 -1.65 16.12 7.13
C ARG A 252 -0.21 15.87 7.53
N THR A 253 0.06 15.89 8.83
CA THR A 253 1.35 15.48 9.41
C THR A 253 1.12 14.41 10.47
N SER A 254 1.70 13.23 10.29
CA SER A 254 1.59 12.09 11.21
C SER A 254 2.93 11.83 11.86
N LEU A 255 2.96 11.78 13.20
CA LEU A 255 4.16 11.55 13.99
C LEU A 255 4.28 10.10 14.43
N LEU A 256 5.39 9.45 14.03
CA LEU A 256 5.70 8.07 14.42
C LEU A 256 6.61 8.02 15.65
N GLU A 257 7.69 8.81 15.66
CA GLU A 257 8.67 8.84 16.76
C GLU A 257 9.19 10.25 16.97
N GLY A 258 9.44 10.64 18.24
CA GLY A 258 10.03 11.92 18.61
C GLY A 258 8.99 12.98 18.97
N SER A 259 9.19 14.21 18.51
CA SER A 259 8.29 15.34 18.72
C SER A 259 8.32 16.29 17.54
N ILE A 260 7.18 16.85 17.20
CA ILE A 260 7.01 17.83 16.11
C ILE A 260 6.41 19.10 16.67
N GLN A 261 6.95 20.25 16.26
CA GLN A 261 6.29 21.55 16.45
C GLN A 261 5.79 22.07 15.09
N ILE A 262 4.51 22.39 15.00
CA ILE A 262 3.86 22.92 13.80
C ILE A 262 3.56 24.40 13.99
N ASN A 263 4.01 25.23 13.05
CA ASN A 263 3.80 26.69 13.02
C ASN A 263 4.18 27.40 14.34
N GLY A 264 5.17 26.86 15.06
CA GLY A 264 5.62 27.41 16.34
C GLY A 264 4.63 27.29 17.50
N LYS A 265 3.47 26.62 17.31
CA LYS A 265 2.35 26.61 18.26
C LYS A 265 1.91 25.22 18.69
N THR A 266 1.66 24.32 17.74
CA THR A 266 1.08 23.00 18.02
C THR A 266 2.17 21.96 18.12
N VAL A 267 2.17 21.18 19.21
CA VAL A 267 3.12 20.08 19.41
C VAL A 267 2.38 18.76 19.25
N LEU A 268 2.94 17.85 18.41
CA LEU A 268 2.46 16.48 18.24
C LEU A 268 3.27 15.51 19.09
N LYS A 269 2.59 14.48 19.58
CA LYS A 269 3.15 13.30 20.24
C LYS A 269 3.08 12.08 19.28
N PRO A 270 3.90 11.04 19.49
CA PRO A 270 3.81 9.80 18.71
C PRO A 270 2.39 9.23 18.74
N GLY A 271 1.88 8.80 17.57
CA GLY A 271 0.51 8.34 17.38
C GLY A 271 -0.48 9.44 16.98
N GLU A 272 -0.08 10.70 17.01
CA GLU A 272 -0.96 11.82 16.64
C GLU A 272 -0.76 12.25 15.17
N GLN A 273 -1.83 12.76 14.59
CA GLN A 273 -1.87 13.40 13.27
C GLN A 273 -2.49 14.78 13.38
N SER A 274 -1.83 15.78 12.82
CA SER A 274 -2.42 17.08 12.56
C SER A 274 -3.06 17.12 11.17
N SER A 275 -4.10 17.97 11.06
CA SER A 275 -4.71 18.37 9.79
C SER A 275 -4.79 19.89 9.76
N VAL A 276 -4.14 20.50 8.78
CA VAL A 276 -4.15 21.95 8.56
C VAL A 276 -5.05 22.27 7.38
N ASP A 277 -6.12 23.02 7.62
CA ASP A 277 -7.10 23.40 6.62
C ASP A 277 -6.64 24.60 5.76
N PRO A 278 -7.38 25.01 4.69
CA PRO A 278 -7.06 26.17 3.89
C PRO A 278 -7.02 27.51 4.64
N THR A 279 -7.68 27.60 5.77
CA THR A 279 -7.72 28.81 6.61
C THR A 279 -6.57 28.86 7.61
N GLY A 280 -5.78 27.76 7.73
CA GLY A 280 -4.65 27.64 8.66
C GLY A 280 -5.04 27.10 10.03
N ASN A 281 -6.27 26.66 10.25
CA ASN A 281 -6.67 26.00 11.48
C ASN A 281 -6.02 24.61 11.58
N ILE A 282 -5.55 24.24 12.77
CA ILE A 282 -4.88 22.97 13.05
C ILE A 282 -5.78 22.14 13.94
N ALA A 283 -6.24 21.00 13.44
CA ALA A 283 -6.89 19.96 14.24
C ALA A 283 -5.89 18.82 14.49
N VAL A 284 -5.86 18.28 15.71
CA VAL A 284 -5.01 17.15 16.10
C VAL A 284 -5.90 16.00 16.57
N LYS A 285 -5.58 14.78 16.13
CA LYS A 285 -6.26 13.55 16.57
C LYS A 285 -5.28 12.40 16.68
N GLU A 286 -5.57 11.44 17.53
CA GLU A 286 -4.90 10.13 17.55
C GLU A 286 -5.33 9.31 16.34
N VAL A 287 -4.37 8.64 15.70
CA VAL A 287 -4.59 7.80 14.52
C VAL A 287 -3.65 6.59 14.53
N ASN A 288 -3.97 5.59 13.72
CA ASN A 288 -2.99 4.56 13.40
C ASN A 288 -1.97 5.12 12.37
N VAL A 289 -0.88 5.69 12.90
CA VAL A 289 0.17 6.33 12.07
C VAL A 289 0.83 5.38 11.05
N ASN A 290 0.79 4.06 11.28
CA ASN A 290 1.28 3.09 10.31
C ASN A 290 0.50 3.12 8.99
N LYS A 291 -0.76 3.55 9.01
CA LYS A 291 -1.55 3.74 7.78
C LYS A 291 -1.05 4.94 6.96
N SER A 292 -0.55 5.99 7.61
CA SER A 292 0.01 7.16 6.93
C SER A 292 1.29 6.85 6.16
N VAL A 293 2.03 5.81 6.57
CA VAL A 293 3.27 5.36 5.92
C VAL A 293 3.12 4.07 5.13
N ALA A 294 1.89 3.57 4.96
CA ALA A 294 1.63 2.34 4.20
C ALA A 294 2.19 2.40 2.77
N TRP A 295 2.17 3.59 2.15
CA TRP A 295 2.68 3.82 0.81
C TRP A 295 4.19 3.52 0.69
N LYS A 296 4.99 3.87 1.69
CA LYS A 296 6.42 3.55 1.77
C LYS A 296 6.65 2.02 1.84
N ASN A 297 5.69 1.30 2.44
CA ASN A 297 5.70 -0.15 2.61
C ASN A 297 4.96 -0.89 1.49
N GLY A 298 4.80 -0.27 0.31
CA GLY A 298 4.21 -0.90 -0.87
C GLY A 298 2.70 -1.17 -0.76
N LYS A 299 1.97 -0.42 0.09
CA LYS A 299 0.54 -0.62 0.31
C LYS A 299 -0.24 0.68 0.17
N PHE A 300 -1.47 0.60 -0.30
CA PHE A 300 -2.49 1.61 -0.05
C PHE A 300 -3.18 1.28 1.26
N ALA A 301 -3.40 2.29 2.09
CA ALA A 301 -4.26 2.19 3.27
C ALA A 301 -5.35 3.25 3.17
N PHE A 302 -6.57 2.82 3.35
CA PHE A 302 -7.77 3.65 3.37
C PHE A 302 -8.41 3.53 4.76
N GLU A 303 -8.90 4.63 5.31
CA GLU A 303 -9.59 4.68 6.59
C GLU A 303 -10.69 5.72 6.50
N ASP A 304 -11.94 5.25 6.45
CA ASP A 304 -13.12 6.07 6.24
C ASP A 304 -12.95 7.10 5.11
N GLU A 305 -12.26 6.67 4.04
CA GLU A 305 -11.88 7.54 2.94
C GLU A 305 -12.93 7.51 1.83
N ASN A 306 -13.38 8.68 1.39
CA ASN A 306 -14.33 8.79 0.29
C ASN A 306 -13.70 8.34 -1.04
N ILE A 307 -14.55 8.07 -2.04
CA ILE A 307 -14.08 7.55 -3.33
C ILE A 307 -13.11 8.51 -4.02
N GLU A 308 -13.31 9.81 -3.88
CA GLU A 308 -12.44 10.82 -4.47
C GLU A 308 -11.03 10.76 -3.87
N GLY A 309 -10.90 10.58 -2.55
CA GLY A 309 -9.62 10.40 -1.86
C GLY A 309 -8.91 9.11 -2.31
N VAL A 310 -9.66 8.00 -2.36
CA VAL A 310 -9.15 6.72 -2.87
C VAL A 310 -8.63 6.89 -4.30
N MET A 311 -9.43 7.47 -5.19
CA MET A 311 -9.06 7.62 -6.60
C MET A 311 -7.91 8.61 -6.82
N ARG A 312 -7.76 9.67 -6.01
CA ARG A 312 -6.57 10.54 -6.06
C ARG A 312 -5.28 9.78 -5.76
N LYS A 313 -5.27 8.90 -4.74
CA LYS A 313 -4.11 8.04 -4.42
C LYS A 313 -3.79 7.10 -5.56
N LEU A 314 -4.79 6.45 -6.16
CA LEU A 314 -4.61 5.58 -7.32
C LEU A 314 -4.12 6.36 -8.54
N ALA A 315 -4.69 7.54 -8.81
CA ALA A 315 -4.31 8.40 -9.93
C ALA A 315 -2.84 8.82 -9.87
N ARG A 316 -2.36 9.15 -8.67
CA ARG A 316 -0.94 9.49 -8.47
C ARG A 316 -0.02 8.31 -8.70
N TRP A 317 -0.38 7.12 -8.21
CA TRP A 317 0.49 5.94 -8.29
C TRP A 317 0.48 5.25 -9.67
N TYR A 318 -0.68 5.15 -10.30
CA TYR A 318 -0.80 4.52 -11.62
C TYR A 318 -0.67 5.50 -12.79
N ASN A 319 -0.47 6.78 -12.50
CA ASN A 319 -0.42 7.86 -13.49
C ASN A 319 -1.63 7.82 -14.45
N VAL A 320 -2.83 7.83 -13.89
CA VAL A 320 -4.09 7.83 -14.63
C VAL A 320 -4.89 9.10 -14.35
N GLU A 321 -5.83 9.42 -15.25
CA GLU A 321 -6.81 10.49 -15.12
C GLU A 321 -8.13 9.90 -14.60
N ILE A 322 -8.78 10.57 -13.64
CA ILE A 322 -10.06 10.13 -13.09
C ILE A 322 -11.16 11.05 -13.58
N ILE A 323 -12.21 10.47 -14.16
CA ILE A 323 -13.37 11.18 -14.67
C ILE A 323 -14.60 10.69 -13.90
N TYR A 324 -15.19 11.60 -13.12
CA TYR A 324 -16.38 11.30 -12.34
C TYR A 324 -17.65 11.53 -13.15
N GLN A 325 -18.58 10.56 -13.11
CA GLN A 325 -19.89 10.63 -13.76
C GLN A 325 -20.99 10.55 -12.69
N GLY A 326 -21.49 11.71 -12.27
CA GLY A 326 -22.47 11.86 -11.19
C GLY A 326 -21.84 12.20 -9.83
N ASP A 327 -22.70 12.34 -8.82
CA ASP A 327 -22.31 12.71 -7.46
C ASP A 327 -22.12 11.46 -6.59
N PHE A 328 -21.05 11.46 -5.79
CA PHE A 328 -20.66 10.35 -4.94
C PHE A 328 -20.78 10.73 -3.46
N TYR A 329 -21.99 10.75 -2.92
CA TYR A 329 -22.20 11.12 -1.53
C TYR A 329 -22.10 9.91 -0.58
N GLN A 330 -21.32 10.08 0.50
CA GLN A 330 -21.41 9.40 1.80
C GLN A 330 -20.94 7.94 1.90
N ARG A 331 -20.27 7.34 0.93
CA ARG A 331 -19.65 6.04 1.15
C ARG A 331 -18.15 6.20 1.33
N THR A 332 -17.66 5.62 2.41
CA THR A 332 -16.23 5.57 2.73
C THR A 332 -15.70 4.16 2.54
N PHE A 333 -14.41 4.08 2.31
CA PHE A 333 -13.66 2.84 2.11
C PHE A 333 -12.64 2.69 3.22
N THR A 334 -12.59 1.50 3.81
CA THR A 334 -11.58 1.12 4.80
C THR A 334 -10.95 -0.20 4.38
N GLY A 335 -9.62 -0.25 4.38
CA GLY A 335 -8.87 -1.45 4.00
C GLY A 335 -7.45 -1.17 3.60
N THR A 336 -6.73 -2.25 3.30
CA THR A 336 -5.34 -2.18 2.83
C THR A 336 -5.18 -3.05 1.59
N ILE A 337 -4.54 -2.51 0.55
CA ILE A 337 -4.34 -3.17 -0.75
C ILE A 337 -2.88 -2.98 -1.17
N SER A 338 -2.29 -3.99 -1.81
CA SER A 338 -0.93 -3.90 -2.36
C SER A 338 -0.87 -2.86 -3.49
N ARG A 339 0.19 -2.03 -3.50
CA ARG A 339 0.47 -1.08 -4.60
C ARG A 339 1.06 -1.77 -5.83
N HIS A 340 1.47 -3.04 -5.71
CA HIS A 340 2.04 -3.83 -6.80
C HIS A 340 0.98 -4.63 -7.57
N ASP A 341 -0.28 -4.62 -7.10
CA ASP A 341 -1.39 -5.24 -7.84
C ASP A 341 -1.69 -4.44 -9.12
N ASP A 342 -2.22 -5.10 -10.15
CA ASP A 342 -2.75 -4.42 -11.32
C ASP A 342 -3.93 -3.52 -10.92
N ILE A 343 -4.01 -2.34 -11.54
CA ILE A 343 -5.06 -1.37 -11.19
C ILE A 343 -6.46 -1.94 -11.36
N SER A 344 -6.69 -2.77 -12.39
CA SER A 344 -7.98 -3.44 -12.61
C SER A 344 -8.40 -4.29 -11.41
N ARG A 345 -7.47 -5.08 -10.84
CA ARG A 345 -7.76 -5.87 -9.64
C ARG A 345 -8.11 -5.02 -8.43
N ILE A 346 -7.48 -3.85 -8.30
CA ILE A 346 -7.80 -2.91 -7.21
C ILE A 346 -9.19 -2.32 -7.42
N LEU A 347 -9.51 -1.88 -8.65
CA LEU A 347 -10.82 -1.34 -9.00
C LEU A 347 -11.93 -2.38 -8.81
N ASP A 348 -11.69 -3.65 -9.17
CA ASP A 348 -12.64 -4.74 -8.95
C ASP A 348 -12.91 -4.94 -7.44
N LYS A 349 -11.87 -4.93 -6.59
CA LYS A 349 -12.03 -5.00 -5.13
C LYS A 349 -12.87 -3.84 -4.57
N ILE A 350 -12.69 -2.63 -5.11
CA ILE A 350 -13.47 -1.46 -4.71
C ILE A 350 -14.91 -1.58 -5.23
N ALA A 351 -15.10 -1.99 -6.49
CA ALA A 351 -16.41 -2.20 -7.11
C ALA A 351 -17.23 -3.29 -6.42
N TYR A 352 -16.57 -4.30 -5.81
CA TYR A 352 -17.24 -5.36 -5.05
C TYR A 352 -18.12 -4.83 -3.91
N THR A 353 -17.83 -3.64 -3.40
CA THR A 353 -18.69 -2.96 -2.41
C THR A 353 -20.03 -2.52 -2.99
N GLN A 354 -20.24 -2.66 -4.31
CA GLN A 354 -21.41 -2.22 -5.08
C GLN A 354 -21.73 -0.72 -4.96
N ALA A 355 -20.79 0.08 -4.48
CA ALA A 355 -20.96 1.51 -4.32
C ALA A 355 -20.72 2.26 -5.63
N VAL A 356 -19.77 1.77 -6.42
CA VAL A 356 -19.27 2.41 -7.64
C VAL A 356 -18.99 1.39 -8.74
N ARG A 357 -19.00 1.86 -9.99
CA ARG A 357 -18.54 1.12 -11.17
C ARG A 357 -17.38 1.86 -11.82
N PHE A 358 -16.49 1.11 -12.46
CA PHE A 358 -15.35 1.65 -13.16
C PHE A 358 -15.35 1.22 -14.63
N LYS A 359 -14.93 2.14 -15.51
CA LYS A 359 -14.61 1.85 -16.90
C LYS A 359 -13.22 2.41 -17.19
N ILE A 360 -12.34 1.56 -17.73
CA ILE A 360 -10.98 1.94 -18.11
C ILE A 360 -10.98 2.19 -19.62
N ASP A 361 -10.45 3.35 -20.03
CA ASP A 361 -10.24 3.72 -21.42
C ASP A 361 -8.85 4.37 -21.57
N GLY A 362 -7.89 3.60 -22.05
CA GLY A 362 -6.49 3.97 -22.06
C GLY A 362 -6.00 4.29 -20.65
N ARG A 363 -5.56 5.53 -20.40
CA ARG A 363 -5.14 6.00 -19.06
C ARG A 363 -6.23 6.81 -18.33
N ARG A 364 -7.48 6.73 -18.78
CA ARG A 364 -8.64 7.34 -18.11
C ARG A 364 -9.47 6.30 -17.41
N ILE A 365 -9.87 6.62 -16.19
CA ILE A 365 -10.79 5.80 -15.39
C ILE A 365 -12.05 6.60 -15.14
N TYR A 366 -13.13 6.11 -15.72
CA TYR A 366 -14.46 6.67 -15.48
C TYR A 366 -15.02 6.02 -14.23
N VAL A 367 -15.45 6.83 -13.28
CA VAL A 367 -16.10 6.42 -12.04
C VAL A 367 -17.55 6.79 -12.12
N SER A 368 -18.44 5.83 -12.06
CA SER A 368 -19.89 6.03 -12.07
C SER A 368 -20.55 5.40 -10.85
N ARG A 369 -21.71 5.91 -10.48
CA ARG A 369 -22.51 5.32 -9.40
C ARG A 369 -23.11 3.99 -9.87
N ASN A 370 -23.17 3.01 -8.98
CA ASN A 370 -23.97 1.82 -9.23
C ASN A 370 -25.42 2.20 -8.96
N GLU A 371 -26.23 2.35 -10.00
CA GLU A 371 -27.68 2.52 -9.84
C GLU A 371 -28.23 1.21 -9.27
N ILE A 372 -28.57 1.21 -7.98
CA ILE A 372 -29.39 0.16 -7.42
C ILE A 372 -30.76 0.37 -8.03
N ILE A 373 -31.15 -0.49 -8.98
CA ILE A 373 -32.53 -0.56 -9.45
C ILE A 373 -33.34 -1.00 -8.22
N THR A 374 -33.91 -0.02 -7.52
CA THR A 374 -34.97 -0.28 -6.53
C THR A 374 -36.22 -0.64 -7.34
N ASN A 375 -36.46 -1.96 -7.50
CA ASN A 375 -37.74 -2.49 -7.90
C ASN A 375 -38.71 -2.42 -6.72
#